data_ba186199ebd7b71b5ee841c09cc610c1
#
_entry.id   ba186199ebd7b71b5ee841c09cc610c1
#
_cell.length_a   1.000
_cell.length_b   1.000
_cell.length_c   1.000
_cell.angle_alpha   90.00
_cell.angle_beta   90.00
_cell.angle_gamma   90.00
#
_symmetry.space_group_name_H-M   'P 1'
#
loop_
_entity.id
_entity.type
_entity.pdbx_description
1 polymer ?
#
loop_
_entity_poly.entity_id
_entity_poly.type
_entity_poly.pdbx_seq_one_letter_code
_entity_poly.pdbx_strand_id
1 'polypeptide(L)'
;MSNAAYTERDFIPLNGNPFGLVYEGALIENAEGRVNIHAIQYPYRDFTAAANVYTPAGYDAGKAYPAAVVAHPNGGVKEQVAGLYAQKLAEAGYIALAFDAAYQGESGGEPRSTDWPENRVEDIHRAADILLQYPGVDPKRVGILGICGGAGYTFKAVQTDKRFKAVATLSLFNSGEVRREGFRGSQVGSIQERLAAAAEARQAEADGAPAALTPNMCETATPEQADAMPYDLYREGYYYYGRDCAHPGSTFSYTVSSLIELAAFDSRQGAELIDVPLLMMMGSRADTGYMTIDCYEKAVSAPHRELFEIPGATHIQTYWKPEYVAQAVDRLVKFFGQYL
;
A
#
# COMPACT_ATOMS: atom_id res chain seq x y z
N MET A 1 27.10 -20.15 -7.73
CA MET A 1 25.98 -19.92 -6.80
C MET A 1 25.11 -18.86 -7.46
N SER A 2 23.88 -19.18 -7.87
CA SER A 2 22.97 -18.18 -8.41
C SER A 2 22.67 -17.19 -7.28
N ASN A 3 23.05 -15.93 -7.41
CA ASN A 3 22.56 -14.86 -6.55
C ASN A 3 21.06 -14.68 -6.87
N ALA A 4 20.22 -15.51 -6.29
CA ALA A 4 18.78 -15.30 -6.39
C ALA A 4 18.45 -13.97 -5.70
N ALA A 5 17.73 -13.11 -6.41
CA ALA A 5 17.35 -11.80 -5.88
C ALA A 5 16.40 -11.89 -4.67
N TYR A 6 15.78 -13.05 -4.51
CA TYR A 6 14.85 -13.41 -3.41
C TYR A 6 15.01 -14.88 -3.06
N THR A 7 14.48 -15.25 -1.90
CA THR A 7 14.31 -16.64 -1.46
C THR A 7 12.86 -16.91 -1.09
N GLU A 8 12.42 -18.15 -1.26
CA GLU A 8 11.11 -18.57 -0.73
C GLU A 8 11.16 -18.62 0.79
N ARG A 9 10.01 -18.40 1.41
CA ARG A 9 9.80 -18.54 2.86
C ARG A 9 8.50 -19.27 3.14
N ASP A 10 8.35 -19.75 4.36
CA ASP A 10 7.09 -20.33 4.81
C ASP A 10 6.05 -19.24 5.09
N PHE A 11 4.78 -19.59 4.92
CA PHE A 11 3.67 -18.75 5.35
C PHE A 11 3.44 -18.87 6.85
N ILE A 12 2.93 -17.82 7.46
CA ILE A 12 2.47 -17.81 8.84
C ILE A 12 0.94 -17.92 8.84
N PRO A 13 0.36 -19.09 9.18
CA PRO A 13 -1.09 -19.26 9.20
C PRO A 13 -1.77 -18.32 10.19
N LEU A 14 -2.94 -17.78 9.80
CA LEU A 14 -3.73 -16.90 10.65
C LEU A 14 -5.23 -17.17 10.48
N ASN A 15 -5.97 -17.29 11.58
CA ASN A 15 -7.43 -17.45 11.60
C ASN A 15 -7.96 -18.56 10.68
N GLY A 16 -7.22 -19.69 10.59
CA GLY A 16 -7.57 -20.81 9.74
C GLY A 16 -7.18 -20.65 8.26
N ASN A 17 -6.64 -19.51 7.86
CA ASN A 17 -6.04 -19.35 6.53
C ASN A 17 -4.56 -19.75 6.55
N PRO A 18 -4.12 -20.73 5.74
CA PRO A 18 -2.75 -21.24 5.76
C PRO A 18 -1.73 -20.20 5.26
N PHE A 19 -2.17 -19.20 4.50
CA PHE A 19 -1.34 -18.13 3.95
C PHE A 19 -1.37 -16.83 4.77
N GLY A 20 -2.11 -16.82 5.91
CA GLY A 20 -2.27 -15.64 6.76
C GLY A 20 -3.20 -14.56 6.19
N LEU A 21 -3.87 -14.82 5.07
CA LEU A 21 -4.75 -13.86 4.39
C LEU A 21 -6.04 -13.63 5.19
N VAL A 22 -6.48 -12.37 5.28
CA VAL A 22 -7.61 -11.97 6.14
C VAL A 22 -8.75 -11.26 5.39
N TYR A 23 -8.92 -11.55 4.11
CA TYR A 23 -10.01 -10.99 3.29
C TYR A 23 -10.94 -12.09 2.76
N GLU A 24 -12.17 -11.73 2.43
CA GLU A 24 -13.16 -12.65 1.87
C GLU A 24 -12.73 -13.17 0.50
N GLY A 25 -12.88 -14.49 0.28
CA GLY A 25 -12.45 -15.15 -0.95
C GLY A 25 -10.94 -15.31 -1.09
N ALA A 26 -10.19 -15.16 0.02
CA ALA A 26 -8.75 -15.41 0.04
C ALA A 26 -8.40 -16.85 -0.35
N LEU A 27 -7.25 -17.04 -1.00
CA LEU A 27 -6.69 -18.38 -1.28
C LEU A 27 -6.47 -19.14 0.03
N ILE A 28 -6.77 -20.44 0.02
CA ILE A 28 -6.57 -21.37 1.14
C ILE A 28 -5.64 -22.52 0.78
N GLU A 29 -5.32 -22.69 -0.49
CA GLU A 29 -4.41 -23.72 -1.01
C GLU A 29 -3.79 -23.27 -2.34
N ASN A 30 -2.61 -23.75 -2.63
CA ASN A 30 -2.02 -23.74 -3.97
C ASN A 30 -2.38 -25.02 -4.70
N ALA A 31 -2.83 -24.93 -5.96
CA ALA A 31 -3.20 -26.07 -6.76
C ALA A 31 -2.85 -25.86 -8.24
N GLU A 32 -2.54 -26.96 -8.93
CA GLU A 32 -2.27 -26.94 -10.37
C GLU A 32 -3.47 -26.36 -11.15
N GLY A 33 -3.19 -25.50 -12.12
CA GLY A 33 -4.20 -24.86 -12.96
C GLY A 33 -5.01 -23.74 -12.28
N ARG A 34 -4.70 -23.39 -11.04
CA ARG A 34 -5.33 -22.28 -10.30
C ARG A 34 -4.37 -21.11 -10.10
N VAL A 35 -4.89 -20.01 -9.61
CA VAL A 35 -4.08 -18.92 -9.05
C VAL A 35 -3.34 -19.48 -7.83
N ASN A 36 -2.05 -19.22 -7.77
CA ASN A 36 -1.19 -19.66 -6.66
C ASN A 36 -0.51 -18.45 -6.00
N ILE A 37 -0.12 -18.63 -4.75
CA ILE A 37 0.57 -17.63 -3.94
C ILE A 37 1.92 -18.19 -3.45
N HIS A 38 2.97 -17.38 -3.52
CA HIS A 38 4.34 -17.73 -3.14
C HIS A 38 4.87 -16.68 -2.17
N ALA A 39 5.19 -17.08 -0.95
CA ALA A 39 5.83 -16.20 0.01
C ALA A 39 7.32 -16.10 -0.30
N ILE A 40 7.82 -14.89 -0.40
CA ILE A 40 9.24 -14.61 -0.67
C ILE A 40 9.79 -13.59 0.32
N GLN A 41 11.10 -13.63 0.50
CA GLN A 41 11.87 -12.58 1.17
C GLN A 41 13.06 -12.18 0.30
N TYR A 42 13.48 -10.93 0.42
CA TYR A 42 14.59 -10.39 -0.35
C TYR A 42 15.44 -9.42 0.47
N PRO A 43 16.73 -9.28 0.15
CA PRO A 43 17.62 -8.36 0.86
C PRO A 43 17.14 -6.91 0.70
N TYR A 44 17.11 -6.20 1.82
CA TYR A 44 16.76 -4.79 1.88
C TYR A 44 17.66 -4.12 2.95
N ARG A 45 18.63 -3.29 2.50
CA ARG A 45 19.62 -2.69 3.40
C ARG A 45 20.32 -3.75 4.25
N ASP A 46 20.21 -3.69 5.58
CA ASP A 46 20.80 -4.60 6.57
C ASP A 46 19.80 -5.64 7.09
N PHE A 47 18.59 -5.71 6.53
CA PHE A 47 17.55 -6.68 6.88
C PHE A 47 16.90 -7.31 5.64
N THR A 48 15.86 -8.11 5.82
CA THR A 48 15.07 -8.67 4.73
C THR A 48 13.69 -8.05 4.69
N ALA A 49 13.18 -7.78 3.48
CA ALA A 49 11.80 -7.45 3.24
C ALA A 49 11.01 -8.69 2.81
N ALA A 50 9.70 -8.68 3.06
CA ALA A 50 8.79 -9.79 2.79
C ALA A 50 7.73 -9.39 1.75
N ALA A 51 7.40 -10.33 0.84
CA ALA A 51 6.34 -10.16 -0.13
C ALA A 51 5.62 -11.47 -0.43
N ASN A 52 4.43 -11.37 -0.98
CA ASN A 52 3.69 -12.47 -1.58
C ASN A 52 3.57 -12.22 -3.09
N VAL A 53 3.96 -13.21 -3.90
CA VAL A 53 3.79 -13.20 -5.35
C VAL A 53 2.60 -14.10 -5.69
N TYR A 54 1.66 -13.55 -6.43
CA TYR A 54 0.51 -14.26 -6.95
C TYR A 54 0.72 -14.56 -8.42
N THR A 55 0.59 -15.82 -8.81
CA THR A 55 0.74 -16.28 -10.20
C THR A 55 -0.61 -16.67 -10.78
N PRO A 56 -0.89 -16.39 -12.08
CA PRO A 56 -2.17 -16.69 -12.70
C PRO A 56 -2.43 -18.20 -12.84
N ALA A 57 -3.68 -18.55 -13.06
CA ALA A 57 -4.06 -19.93 -13.35
C ALA A 57 -3.30 -20.46 -14.58
N GLY A 58 -2.74 -21.66 -14.47
CA GLY A 58 -1.93 -22.27 -15.54
C GLY A 58 -0.61 -21.51 -15.80
N TYR A 59 -0.06 -20.86 -14.77
CA TYR A 59 1.24 -20.21 -14.84
C TYR A 59 2.33 -21.13 -15.34
N ASP A 60 3.15 -20.62 -16.27
CA ASP A 60 4.29 -21.29 -16.87
C ASP A 60 5.45 -20.29 -16.94
N ALA A 61 6.52 -20.55 -16.21
CA ALA A 61 7.69 -19.69 -16.14
C ALA A 61 8.38 -19.43 -17.50
N GLY A 62 8.09 -20.24 -18.52
CA GLY A 62 8.58 -20.05 -19.90
C GLY A 62 7.76 -19.08 -20.75
N LYS A 63 6.63 -18.61 -20.23
CA LYS A 63 5.76 -17.61 -20.89
C LYS A 63 6.04 -16.21 -20.36
N ALA A 64 5.57 -15.19 -21.09
CA ALA A 64 5.69 -13.78 -20.72
C ALA A 64 4.31 -13.24 -20.28
N TYR A 65 4.21 -12.80 -19.02
CA TYR A 65 3.00 -12.26 -18.42
C TYR A 65 3.14 -10.76 -18.12
N PRO A 66 2.07 -9.98 -18.25
CA PRO A 66 2.03 -8.66 -17.63
C PRO A 66 2.11 -8.82 -16.11
N ALA A 67 2.69 -7.83 -15.45
CA ALA A 67 2.87 -7.91 -14.00
C ALA A 67 2.55 -6.60 -13.31
N ALA A 68 2.25 -6.66 -12.01
CA ALA A 68 1.96 -5.47 -11.21
C ALA A 68 2.49 -5.57 -9.77
N VAL A 69 3.05 -4.47 -9.28
CA VAL A 69 3.29 -4.25 -7.86
C VAL A 69 2.02 -3.74 -7.21
N VAL A 70 1.72 -4.16 -5.98
CA VAL A 70 0.60 -3.65 -5.18
C VAL A 70 1.11 -3.15 -3.84
N ALA A 71 1.01 -1.83 -3.60
CA ALA A 71 1.46 -1.16 -2.40
C ALA A 71 0.30 -0.96 -1.41
N HIS A 72 0.49 -1.42 -0.17
CA HIS A 72 -0.54 -1.42 0.87
C HIS A 72 -0.76 -0.05 1.55
N PRO A 73 -1.92 0.18 2.20
CA PRO A 73 -2.22 1.37 3.01
C PRO A 73 -1.21 1.60 4.13
N ASN A 74 -1.19 2.84 4.68
CA ASN A 74 -0.50 3.09 5.94
C ASN A 74 -1.02 2.14 7.03
N GLY A 75 -0.10 1.52 7.76
CA GLY A 75 -0.43 0.56 8.81
C GLY A 75 -0.98 -0.79 8.34
N GLY A 76 -1.24 -0.97 7.04
CA GLY A 76 -1.65 -2.25 6.46
C GLY A 76 -0.48 -3.20 6.23
N VAL A 77 -0.80 -4.43 5.83
CA VAL A 77 0.15 -5.48 5.44
C VAL A 77 -0.30 -6.17 4.15
N LYS A 78 0.61 -6.92 3.54
CA LYS A 78 0.39 -7.65 2.28
C LYS A 78 -0.74 -8.70 2.33
N GLU A 79 -1.12 -9.16 3.52
CA GLU A 79 -2.20 -10.14 3.75
C GLU A 79 -3.60 -9.52 3.80
N GLN A 80 -3.69 -8.18 3.73
CA GLN A 80 -4.96 -7.43 3.75
C GLN A 80 -5.35 -6.99 2.32
N VAL A 81 -5.84 -5.76 2.16
CA VAL A 81 -6.33 -5.23 0.87
C VAL A 81 -5.32 -5.36 -0.27
N ALA A 82 -4.02 -5.20 -0.02
CA ALA A 82 -3.00 -5.36 -1.07
C ALA A 82 -2.98 -6.78 -1.62
N GLY A 83 -3.08 -7.79 -0.75
CA GLY A 83 -3.20 -9.19 -1.15
C GLY A 83 -4.47 -9.47 -1.93
N LEU A 84 -5.62 -8.91 -1.50
CA LEU A 84 -6.87 -9.05 -2.22
C LEU A 84 -6.76 -8.55 -3.66
N TYR A 85 -6.25 -7.33 -3.86
CA TYR A 85 -6.10 -6.78 -5.22
C TYR A 85 -5.02 -7.51 -6.03
N ALA A 86 -3.93 -7.99 -5.39
CA ALA A 86 -2.92 -8.81 -6.04
C ALA A 86 -3.51 -10.16 -6.50
N GLN A 87 -4.33 -10.81 -5.66
CA GLN A 87 -5.06 -12.01 -6.05
C GLN A 87 -5.99 -11.75 -7.22
N LYS A 88 -6.76 -10.66 -7.22
CA LYS A 88 -7.68 -10.30 -8.31
C LYS A 88 -6.95 -10.00 -9.62
N LEU A 89 -5.78 -9.40 -9.56
CA LEU A 89 -4.92 -9.23 -10.75
C LEU A 89 -4.41 -10.59 -11.27
N ALA A 90 -4.03 -11.51 -10.39
CA ALA A 90 -3.62 -12.86 -10.80
C ALA A 90 -4.78 -13.66 -11.40
N GLU A 91 -6.00 -13.52 -10.88
CA GLU A 91 -7.23 -14.08 -11.48
C GLU A 91 -7.47 -13.52 -12.89
N ALA A 92 -7.02 -12.28 -13.17
CA ALA A 92 -7.09 -11.64 -14.49
C ALA A 92 -5.87 -11.93 -15.40
N GLY A 93 -4.94 -12.79 -14.99
CA GLY A 93 -3.81 -13.23 -15.83
C GLY A 93 -2.49 -12.48 -15.60
N TYR A 94 -2.36 -11.67 -14.56
CA TYR A 94 -1.14 -10.95 -14.20
C TYR A 94 -0.30 -11.74 -13.19
N ILE A 95 1.01 -11.55 -13.19
CA ILE A 95 1.84 -11.85 -12.03
C ILE A 95 1.77 -10.60 -11.11
N ALA A 96 1.32 -10.77 -9.87
CA ALA A 96 1.15 -9.65 -8.95
C ALA A 96 1.98 -9.84 -7.67
N LEU A 97 2.65 -8.78 -7.20
CA LEU A 97 3.46 -8.79 -6.00
C LEU A 97 2.91 -7.79 -4.99
N ALA A 98 2.46 -8.27 -3.83
CA ALA A 98 2.14 -7.46 -2.66
C ALA A 98 3.26 -7.62 -1.62
N PHE A 99 3.79 -6.51 -1.09
CA PHE A 99 4.90 -6.51 -0.14
C PHE A 99 4.52 -5.87 1.19
N ASP A 100 5.27 -6.18 2.24
CA ASP A 100 5.25 -5.40 3.48
C ASP A 100 6.28 -4.29 3.39
N ALA A 101 5.89 -3.09 3.75
CA ALA A 101 6.81 -1.96 3.87
C ALA A 101 7.91 -2.27 4.90
N ALA A 102 9.09 -1.70 4.70
CA ALA A 102 10.15 -1.71 5.70
C ALA A 102 9.64 -1.26 7.07
N TYR A 103 10.12 -1.91 8.12
CA TYR A 103 9.72 -1.69 9.53
C TYR A 103 8.29 -2.14 9.89
N GLN A 104 7.55 -2.77 8.96
CA GLN A 104 6.17 -3.24 9.16
C GLN A 104 6.00 -4.72 8.79
N GLY A 105 4.91 -5.34 9.29
CA GLY A 105 4.56 -6.71 8.96
C GLY A 105 5.72 -7.68 9.19
N GLU A 106 6.00 -8.51 8.21
CA GLU A 106 7.11 -9.46 8.23
C GLU A 106 8.42 -8.89 7.64
N SER A 107 8.40 -7.67 7.09
CA SER A 107 9.63 -6.96 6.72
C SER A 107 10.38 -6.52 7.97
N GLY A 108 11.70 -6.62 7.92
CA GLY A 108 12.59 -6.22 9.01
C GLY A 108 12.72 -4.71 9.18
N GLY A 109 13.70 -4.32 9.97
CA GLY A 109 14.04 -2.94 10.31
C GLY A 109 13.62 -2.56 11.72
N GLU A 110 14.52 -1.81 12.40
CA GLU A 110 14.31 -1.29 13.74
C GLU A 110 14.65 0.21 13.79
N PRO A 111 13.95 1.00 14.62
CA PRO A 111 12.80 0.59 15.43
C PRO A 111 11.57 0.26 14.59
N ARG A 112 10.77 -0.74 15.04
CA ARG A 112 9.53 -1.12 14.35
C ARG A 112 8.61 0.10 14.20
N SER A 113 7.77 0.09 13.16
CA SER A 113 6.81 1.17 12.85
C SER A 113 7.47 2.52 12.52
N THR A 114 8.73 2.55 12.12
CA THR A 114 9.33 3.73 11.48
C THR A 114 8.58 4.00 10.17
N ASP A 115 8.01 5.20 10.01
CA ASP A 115 7.24 5.60 8.82
C ASP A 115 7.92 6.79 8.14
N TRP A 116 9.00 6.52 7.43
CA TRP A 116 9.69 7.53 6.63
C TRP A 116 9.25 7.44 5.16
N PRO A 117 8.79 8.54 4.56
CA PRO A 117 8.35 8.56 3.18
C PRO A 117 9.38 8.04 2.17
N GLU A 118 10.66 8.33 2.40
CA GLU A 118 11.75 7.82 1.54
C GLU A 118 11.82 6.30 1.56
N ASN A 119 11.63 5.66 2.73
CA ASN A 119 11.62 4.20 2.81
C ASN A 119 10.43 3.63 2.04
N ARG A 120 9.24 4.24 2.18
CA ARG A 120 8.02 3.79 1.50
C ARG A 120 8.12 3.90 -0.03
N VAL A 121 8.83 4.92 -0.52
CA VAL A 121 9.14 5.09 -1.96
C VAL A 121 10.17 4.05 -2.40
N GLU A 122 11.23 3.83 -1.61
CA GLU A 122 12.26 2.83 -1.89
C GLU A 122 11.68 1.40 -1.85
N ASP A 123 10.76 1.09 -0.95
CA ASP A 123 10.05 -0.20 -0.91
C ASP A 123 9.40 -0.53 -2.26
N ILE A 124 8.81 0.48 -2.93
CA ILE A 124 8.19 0.34 -4.24
C ILE A 124 9.25 0.06 -5.31
N HIS A 125 10.37 0.79 -5.28
CA HIS A 125 11.48 0.56 -6.22
C HIS A 125 12.06 -0.86 -6.05
N ARG A 126 12.26 -1.31 -4.82
CA ARG A 126 12.75 -2.66 -4.52
C ARG A 126 11.74 -3.75 -4.91
N ALA A 127 10.44 -3.54 -4.65
CA ALA A 127 9.41 -4.46 -5.12
C ALA A 127 9.42 -4.61 -6.65
N ALA A 128 9.66 -3.52 -7.40
CA ALA A 128 9.83 -3.57 -8.84
C ALA A 128 11.10 -4.33 -9.25
N ASP A 129 12.25 -4.12 -8.55
CA ASP A 129 13.49 -4.88 -8.79
C ASP A 129 13.26 -6.39 -8.70
N ILE A 130 12.51 -6.82 -7.67
CA ILE A 130 12.22 -8.23 -7.41
C ILE A 130 11.22 -8.79 -8.41
N LEU A 131 10.13 -8.06 -8.67
CA LEU A 131 9.11 -8.49 -9.62
C LEU A 131 9.69 -8.69 -11.02
N LEU A 132 10.56 -7.78 -11.48
CA LEU A 132 11.22 -7.87 -12.78
C LEU A 132 12.17 -9.07 -12.92
N GLN A 133 12.60 -9.66 -11.82
CA GLN A 133 13.43 -10.87 -11.79
C GLN A 133 12.61 -12.14 -11.56
N TYR A 134 11.29 -12.01 -11.33
CA TYR A 134 10.43 -13.17 -11.14
C TYR A 134 10.19 -13.87 -12.48
N PRO A 135 10.32 -15.22 -12.56
CA PRO A 135 10.19 -15.96 -13.81
C PRO A 135 8.84 -15.68 -14.49
N GLY A 136 8.86 -15.49 -15.80
CA GLY A 136 7.66 -15.22 -16.59
C GLY A 136 7.21 -13.76 -16.61
N VAL A 137 7.81 -12.84 -15.89
CA VAL A 137 7.46 -11.41 -15.96
C VAL A 137 7.99 -10.79 -17.25
N ASP A 138 7.10 -10.12 -18.01
CA ASP A 138 7.48 -9.31 -19.15
C ASP A 138 7.91 -7.90 -18.67
N PRO A 139 9.21 -7.53 -18.79
CA PRO A 139 9.69 -6.26 -18.28
C PRO A 139 9.13 -5.02 -19.02
N LYS A 140 8.47 -5.24 -20.15
CA LYS A 140 7.83 -4.17 -20.93
C LYS A 140 6.37 -3.95 -20.52
N ARG A 141 5.79 -4.82 -19.67
CA ARG A 141 4.39 -4.82 -19.28
C ARG A 141 4.24 -4.87 -17.76
N VAL A 142 4.87 -3.90 -17.07
CA VAL A 142 4.82 -3.79 -15.60
C VAL A 142 4.03 -2.57 -15.19
N GLY A 143 2.98 -2.78 -14.41
CA GLY A 143 2.16 -1.76 -13.79
C GLY A 143 2.34 -1.69 -12.28
N ILE A 144 1.65 -0.74 -11.66
CA ILE A 144 1.59 -0.61 -10.21
C ILE A 144 0.21 -0.14 -9.77
N LEU A 145 -0.28 -0.71 -8.67
CA LEU A 145 -1.43 -0.23 -7.92
C LEU A 145 -0.99 0.20 -6.53
N GLY A 146 -1.20 1.47 -6.19
CA GLY A 146 -1.07 1.95 -4.82
C GLY A 146 -2.43 2.12 -4.16
N ILE A 147 -2.52 1.81 -2.85
CA ILE A 147 -3.77 1.89 -2.08
C ILE A 147 -3.56 2.80 -0.86
N CYS A 148 -4.43 3.81 -0.67
CA CYS A 148 -4.39 4.76 0.45
C CYS A 148 -3.03 5.49 0.56
N GLY A 149 -2.34 5.38 1.69
CA GLY A 149 -0.97 5.89 1.86
C GLY A 149 0.00 5.26 0.85
N GLY A 150 -0.13 3.95 0.57
CA GLY A 150 0.60 3.30 -0.51
C GLY A 150 0.36 3.96 -1.87
N ALA A 151 -0.84 4.52 -2.12
CA ALA A 151 -1.12 5.28 -3.34
C ALA A 151 -0.35 6.62 -3.37
N GLY A 152 -0.27 7.32 -2.24
CA GLY A 152 0.52 8.56 -2.14
C GLY A 152 2.02 8.32 -2.39
N TYR A 153 2.57 7.24 -1.86
CA TYR A 153 3.96 6.85 -2.10
C TYR A 153 4.18 6.30 -3.51
N THR A 154 3.23 5.54 -4.05
CA THR A 154 3.24 5.10 -5.47
C THR A 154 3.26 6.30 -6.41
N PHE A 155 2.38 7.27 -6.18
CA PHE A 155 2.31 8.50 -6.96
C PHE A 155 3.63 9.28 -6.94
N LYS A 156 4.38 9.20 -5.82
CA LYS A 156 5.73 9.77 -5.71
C LYS A 156 6.79 8.93 -6.44
N ALA A 157 6.79 7.61 -6.27
CA ALA A 157 7.79 6.72 -6.87
C ALA A 157 7.78 6.77 -8.42
N VAL A 158 6.59 6.78 -9.03
CA VAL A 158 6.44 6.75 -10.49
C VAL A 158 6.80 8.07 -11.19
N GLN A 159 7.02 9.15 -10.45
CA GLN A 159 7.56 10.39 -11.00
C GLN A 159 8.93 10.16 -11.65
N THR A 160 9.73 9.26 -11.08
CA THR A 160 11.11 9.02 -11.52
C THR A 160 11.37 7.58 -11.97
N ASP A 161 10.63 6.59 -11.50
CA ASP A 161 10.80 5.20 -11.90
C ASP A 161 10.06 4.88 -13.21
N LYS A 162 10.77 4.87 -14.31
CA LYS A 162 10.23 4.65 -15.67
C LYS A 162 10.05 3.18 -16.06
N ARG A 163 10.27 2.25 -15.11
CA ARG A 163 9.98 0.82 -15.32
C ARG A 163 8.49 0.54 -15.37
N PHE A 164 7.70 1.29 -14.60
CA PHE A 164 6.24 1.21 -14.63
C PHE A 164 5.67 1.81 -15.92
N LYS A 165 4.83 1.04 -16.64
CA LYS A 165 4.22 1.43 -17.92
C LYS A 165 2.79 1.92 -17.78
N ALA A 166 2.13 1.58 -16.67
CA ALA A 166 0.81 2.07 -16.30
C ALA A 166 0.73 2.15 -14.76
N VAL A 167 0.08 3.19 -14.27
CA VAL A 167 -0.04 3.48 -12.84
C VAL A 167 -1.51 3.57 -12.46
N ALA A 168 -1.89 2.86 -11.42
CA ALA A 168 -3.21 2.98 -10.81
C ALA A 168 -3.09 3.34 -9.32
N THR A 169 -4.04 4.13 -8.82
CA THR A 169 -4.21 4.41 -7.40
C THR A 169 -5.64 4.14 -6.96
N LEU A 170 -5.81 3.69 -5.72
CA LEU A 170 -7.11 3.50 -5.09
C LEU A 170 -7.17 4.30 -3.79
N SER A 171 -8.15 5.21 -3.68
CA SER A 171 -8.40 6.03 -2.49
C SER A 171 -7.11 6.69 -1.98
N LEU A 172 -6.42 7.45 -2.86
CA LEU A 172 -5.12 8.04 -2.53
C LEU A 172 -5.18 8.88 -1.24
N PHE A 173 -4.18 8.66 -0.39
CA PHE A 173 -4.00 9.38 0.87
C PHE A 173 -2.62 10.05 0.90
N ASN A 174 -2.58 11.36 0.99
CA ASN A 174 -1.35 12.14 1.09
C ASN A 174 -0.88 12.17 2.56
N SER A 175 -0.04 11.21 2.92
CA SER A 175 0.39 11.01 4.31
C SER A 175 1.01 12.26 4.92
N GLY A 176 1.86 12.97 4.19
CA GLY A 176 2.51 14.16 4.69
C GLY A 176 1.54 15.30 4.99
N GLU A 177 0.58 15.55 4.10
CA GLU A 177 -0.45 16.57 4.32
C GLU A 177 -1.22 16.30 5.61
N VAL A 178 -1.73 15.07 5.78
CA VAL A 178 -2.53 14.74 6.95
C VAL A 178 -1.69 14.71 8.23
N ARG A 179 -0.44 14.27 8.17
CA ARG A 179 0.46 14.29 9.35
C ARG A 179 0.88 15.71 9.73
N ARG A 180 1.02 16.61 8.74
CA ARG A 180 1.33 18.02 8.97
C ARG A 180 0.12 18.82 9.45
N GLU A 181 -1.00 18.70 8.74
CA GLU A 181 -2.13 19.62 8.89
C GLU A 181 -3.32 19.00 9.64
N GLY A 182 -3.31 17.68 9.82
CA GLY A 182 -4.49 16.93 10.24
C GLY A 182 -5.48 16.75 9.06
N PHE A 183 -6.47 15.90 9.27
CA PHE A 183 -7.49 15.66 8.27
C PHE A 183 -8.28 16.95 8.00
N ARG A 184 -8.29 17.41 6.74
CA ARG A 184 -8.90 18.69 6.32
C ARG A 184 -8.44 19.91 7.15
N GLY A 185 -7.16 19.94 7.52
CA GLY A 185 -6.58 21.07 8.26
C GLY A 185 -6.95 21.12 9.75
N SER A 186 -7.50 20.04 10.31
CA SER A 186 -7.99 19.98 11.70
C SER A 186 -6.91 20.18 12.77
N GLN A 187 -5.61 20.10 12.41
CA GLN A 187 -4.49 20.18 13.35
C GLN A 187 -3.43 21.20 12.95
N VAL A 188 -3.75 22.16 12.10
CA VAL A 188 -2.82 23.21 11.65
C VAL A 188 -2.26 24.00 12.83
N GLY A 189 -3.09 24.31 13.84
CA GLY A 189 -2.69 25.08 15.01
C GLY A 189 -1.70 24.39 15.95
N SER A 190 -1.57 23.05 15.88
CA SER A 190 -0.68 22.27 16.77
C SER A 190 0.58 21.75 16.07
N ILE A 191 0.83 22.11 14.82
CA ILE A 191 1.95 21.53 14.06
C ILE A 191 3.31 21.80 14.70
N GLN A 192 3.54 23.02 15.21
CA GLN A 192 4.84 23.37 15.81
C GLN A 192 5.09 22.61 17.12
N GLU A 193 4.06 22.42 17.94
CA GLU A 193 4.13 21.61 19.16
C GLU A 193 4.44 20.15 18.84
N ARG A 194 3.75 19.59 17.85
CA ARG A 194 3.97 18.19 17.42
C ARG A 194 5.37 17.98 16.81
N LEU A 195 5.90 18.94 16.07
CA LEU A 195 7.27 18.90 15.55
C LEU A 195 8.31 19.01 16.66
N ALA A 196 8.06 19.84 17.68
CA ALA A 196 8.93 19.91 18.86
C ALA A 196 8.98 18.57 19.60
N ALA A 197 7.81 17.95 19.85
CA ALA A 197 7.73 16.62 20.45
C ALA A 197 8.44 15.55 19.61
N ALA A 198 8.33 15.60 18.28
CA ALA A 198 9.05 14.69 17.38
C ALA A 198 10.58 14.88 17.44
N ALA A 199 11.05 16.11 17.56
CA ALA A 199 12.48 16.40 17.72
C ALA A 199 13.01 15.90 19.07
N GLU A 200 12.26 16.08 20.15
CA GLU A 200 12.57 15.53 21.48
C GLU A 200 12.64 13.98 21.47
N ALA A 201 11.64 13.33 20.83
CA ALA A 201 11.64 11.87 20.67
C ALA A 201 12.88 11.39 19.91
N ARG A 202 13.24 12.06 18.81
CA ARG A 202 14.44 11.71 18.03
C ARG A 202 15.73 11.89 18.85
N GLN A 203 15.84 12.95 19.67
CA GLN A 203 16.99 13.10 20.55
C GLN A 203 17.05 12.00 21.59
N ALA A 204 15.92 11.64 22.20
CA ALA A 204 15.86 10.57 23.16
C ALA A 204 16.30 9.20 22.56
N GLU A 205 15.87 8.92 21.31
CA GLU A 205 16.32 7.74 20.57
C GLU A 205 17.85 7.77 20.33
N ALA A 206 18.40 8.92 19.96
CA ALA A 206 19.85 9.09 19.76
C ALA A 206 20.64 8.90 21.08
N ASP A 207 20.03 9.21 22.22
CA ASP A 207 20.58 9.01 23.55
C ASP A 207 20.36 7.58 24.07
N GLY A 208 19.77 6.70 23.26
CA GLY A 208 19.60 5.25 23.54
C GLY A 208 18.26 4.89 24.18
N ALA A 209 17.29 5.79 24.23
CA ALA A 209 15.94 5.45 24.66
C ALA A 209 15.20 4.63 23.58
N PRO A 210 14.25 3.76 23.98
CA PRO A 210 13.34 3.12 23.01
C PRO A 210 12.52 4.15 22.23
N ALA A 211 12.23 3.87 20.96
CA ALA A 211 11.41 4.74 20.15
C ALA A 211 9.99 4.85 20.72
N ALA A 212 9.53 6.08 20.91
CA ALA A 212 8.15 6.36 21.32
C ALA A 212 7.20 6.19 20.14
N LEU A 213 6.06 5.52 20.35
CA LEU A 213 5.04 5.30 19.35
C LEU A 213 3.84 6.23 19.54
N THR A 214 3.23 6.62 18.43
CA THR A 214 1.91 7.28 18.46
C THR A 214 0.84 6.27 18.89
N PRO A 215 -0.29 6.72 19.49
CA PRO A 215 -1.38 5.82 19.88
C PRO A 215 -1.95 5.07 18.67
N ASN A 216 -2.22 3.76 18.86
CA ASN A 216 -2.98 2.96 17.90
C ASN A 216 -4.47 3.05 18.23
N MET A 217 -5.26 3.62 17.35
CA MET A 217 -6.70 3.80 17.60
C MET A 217 -7.44 2.47 17.74
N CYS A 218 -6.99 1.40 17.07
CA CYS A 218 -7.61 0.08 17.17
C CYS A 218 -7.41 -0.59 18.55
N GLU A 219 -6.41 -0.14 19.31
CA GLU A 219 -6.10 -0.63 20.65
C GLU A 219 -6.60 0.29 21.76
N THR A 220 -6.65 1.60 21.47
CA THR A 220 -6.92 2.64 22.49
C THR A 220 -8.35 3.16 22.50
N ALA A 221 -9.09 3.07 21.38
CA ALA A 221 -10.47 3.51 21.30
C ALA A 221 -11.46 2.38 21.62
N THR A 222 -12.59 2.72 22.26
CA THR A 222 -13.74 1.83 22.37
C THR A 222 -14.62 1.89 21.12
N PRO A 223 -15.51 0.90 20.86
CA PRO A 223 -16.45 0.97 19.74
C PRO A 223 -17.30 2.26 19.74
N GLU A 224 -17.76 2.72 20.91
CA GLU A 224 -18.55 3.95 21.06
C GLU A 224 -17.72 5.18 20.68
N GLN A 225 -16.43 5.20 21.05
CA GLN A 225 -15.52 6.28 20.67
C GLN A 225 -15.25 6.25 19.16
N ALA A 226 -15.10 5.05 18.59
CA ALA A 226 -14.90 4.87 17.13
C ALA A 226 -16.13 5.35 16.35
N ASP A 227 -17.35 4.98 16.79
CA ASP A 227 -18.61 5.40 16.16
C ASP A 227 -18.84 6.92 16.24
N ALA A 228 -18.29 7.57 17.28
CA ALA A 228 -18.34 9.02 17.45
C ALA A 228 -17.29 9.79 16.64
N MET A 229 -16.35 9.11 15.95
CA MET A 229 -15.34 9.78 15.12
C MET A 229 -16.00 10.55 13.96
N PRO A 230 -15.59 11.78 13.68
CA PRO A 230 -16.26 12.65 12.73
C PRO A 230 -16.06 12.24 11.25
N TYR A 231 -15.05 11.41 10.97
CA TYR A 231 -14.66 11.01 9.62
C TYR A 231 -14.85 9.53 9.38
N ASP A 232 -15.44 9.16 8.24
CA ASP A 232 -15.66 7.77 7.82
C ASP A 232 -14.37 6.99 7.73
N LEU A 233 -13.29 7.62 7.24
CA LEU A 233 -11.97 7.01 7.18
C LEU A 233 -11.55 6.38 8.51
N TYR A 234 -11.65 7.10 9.61
CA TYR A 234 -11.20 6.62 10.92
C TYR A 234 -12.24 5.67 11.55
N ARG A 235 -13.52 5.98 11.44
CA ARG A 235 -14.61 5.16 11.95
C ARG A 235 -14.62 3.77 11.32
N GLU A 236 -14.62 3.70 9.99
CA GLU A 236 -14.61 2.43 9.26
C GLU A 236 -13.23 1.73 9.34
N GLY A 237 -12.14 2.50 9.37
CA GLY A 237 -10.78 2.00 9.56
C GLY A 237 -10.61 1.26 10.88
N TYR A 238 -11.21 1.76 11.97
CA TYR A 238 -11.21 1.08 13.26
C TYR A 238 -11.77 -0.35 13.15
N TYR A 239 -12.92 -0.52 12.48
CA TYR A 239 -13.53 -1.83 12.30
C TYR A 239 -12.78 -2.72 11.31
N TYR A 240 -12.33 -2.15 10.18
CA TYR A 240 -11.58 -2.90 9.17
C TYR A 240 -10.30 -3.50 9.76
N TYR A 241 -9.46 -2.69 10.38
CA TYR A 241 -8.16 -3.11 10.87
C TYR A 241 -8.21 -3.77 12.26
N GLY A 242 -9.17 -3.42 13.10
CA GLY A 242 -9.29 -3.96 14.46
C GLY A 242 -10.17 -5.20 14.56
N ARG A 243 -11.03 -5.48 13.54
CA ARG A 243 -12.00 -6.57 13.60
C ARG A 243 -12.13 -7.34 12.29
N ASP A 244 -12.63 -6.69 11.23
CA ASP A 244 -13.15 -7.38 10.04
C ASP A 244 -12.04 -8.00 9.18
N CYS A 245 -10.91 -7.31 9.07
CA CYS A 245 -9.69 -7.76 8.39
C CYS A 245 -8.46 -7.55 9.29
N ALA A 246 -8.62 -7.78 10.59
CA ALA A 246 -7.54 -7.62 11.56
C ALA A 246 -6.36 -8.57 11.26
N HIS A 247 -5.14 -8.05 11.35
CA HIS A 247 -3.91 -8.81 11.17
C HIS A 247 -2.86 -8.34 12.20
N PRO A 248 -2.14 -9.24 12.88
CA PRO A 248 -1.19 -8.88 13.95
C PRO A 248 -0.01 -8.03 13.46
N GLY A 249 0.36 -8.11 12.16
CA GLY A 249 1.39 -7.26 11.55
C GLY A 249 0.92 -5.86 11.19
N SER A 250 -0.39 -5.58 11.29
CA SER A 250 -0.99 -4.29 10.96
C SER A 250 -0.97 -3.37 12.17
N THR A 251 -0.66 -2.08 11.96
CA THR A 251 -0.64 -1.08 13.05
C THR A 251 -0.92 0.32 12.53
N PHE A 252 -1.64 1.13 13.32
CA PHE A 252 -1.77 2.57 13.07
C PHE A 252 -0.75 3.41 13.85
N SER A 253 0.09 2.77 14.67
CA SER A 253 1.19 3.45 15.34
C SER A 253 2.37 3.65 14.39
N TYR A 254 3.05 4.77 14.56
CA TYR A 254 4.36 5.03 13.96
C TYR A 254 5.24 5.71 15.01
N THR A 255 6.56 5.67 14.83
CA THR A 255 7.49 6.33 15.77
C THR A 255 7.23 7.84 15.76
N VAL A 256 7.16 8.44 16.95
CA VAL A 256 6.88 9.89 17.08
C VAL A 256 7.93 10.71 16.30
N SER A 257 9.18 10.29 16.31
CA SER A 257 10.27 10.89 15.54
C SER A 257 10.05 10.90 14.02
N SER A 258 9.27 9.97 13.47
CA SER A 258 8.93 9.90 12.04
C SER A 258 8.16 11.13 11.55
N LEU A 259 7.51 11.87 12.45
CA LEU A 259 6.77 13.07 12.05
C LEU A 259 7.67 14.13 11.40
N ILE A 260 8.96 14.17 11.73
CA ILE A 260 9.93 15.09 11.11
C ILE A 260 9.94 14.90 9.58
N GLU A 261 10.07 13.67 9.12
CA GLU A 261 10.12 13.35 7.70
C GLU A 261 8.72 13.37 7.06
N LEU A 262 7.71 12.84 7.78
CA LEU A 262 6.33 12.84 7.31
C LEU A 262 5.79 14.25 7.09
N ALA A 263 6.07 15.20 7.97
CA ALA A 263 5.59 16.58 7.83
C ALA A 263 6.21 17.31 6.63
N ALA A 264 7.39 16.91 6.16
CA ALA A 264 8.05 17.47 4.99
C ALA A 264 7.56 16.84 3.66
N PHE A 265 6.91 15.68 3.71
CA PHE A 265 6.45 14.96 2.53
C PHE A 265 5.18 15.56 1.92
N ASP A 266 5.12 15.58 0.59
CA ASP A 266 3.89 15.84 -0.17
C ASP A 266 3.93 15.06 -1.49
N SER A 267 2.98 14.17 -1.68
CA SER A 267 2.89 13.35 -2.90
C SER A 267 2.66 14.17 -4.17
N ARG A 268 2.11 15.39 -4.05
CA ARG A 268 1.83 16.29 -5.18
C ARG A 268 3.07 16.92 -5.79
N GLN A 269 4.16 17.05 -5.01
CA GLN A 269 5.41 17.66 -5.49
C GLN A 269 6.05 16.78 -6.58
N GLY A 270 6.27 17.33 -7.78
CA GLY A 270 6.85 16.64 -8.92
C GLY A 270 5.84 15.78 -9.70
N ALA A 271 4.54 15.92 -9.45
CA ALA A 271 3.49 15.16 -10.13
C ALA A 271 3.52 15.34 -11.67
N GLU A 272 4.02 16.49 -12.13
CA GLU A 272 4.23 16.79 -13.57
C GLU A 272 5.28 15.88 -14.24
N LEU A 273 6.06 15.13 -13.46
CA LEU A 273 7.02 14.15 -13.98
C LEU A 273 6.37 12.80 -14.35
N ILE A 274 5.09 12.59 -14.00
CA ILE A 274 4.36 11.37 -14.38
C ILE A 274 4.00 11.46 -15.86
N ASP A 275 4.68 10.67 -16.68
CA ASP A 275 4.57 10.65 -18.14
C ASP A 275 4.07 9.30 -18.70
N VAL A 276 3.41 8.52 -17.86
CA VAL A 276 2.79 7.23 -18.20
C VAL A 276 1.27 7.30 -17.97
N PRO A 277 0.47 6.39 -18.58
CA PRO A 277 -0.96 6.31 -18.32
C PRO A 277 -1.27 6.18 -16.83
N LEU A 278 -2.25 6.95 -16.35
CA LEU A 278 -2.63 7.07 -14.95
C LEU A 278 -4.13 6.87 -14.76
N LEU A 279 -4.50 5.88 -13.93
CA LEU A 279 -5.86 5.67 -13.42
C LEU A 279 -5.90 6.01 -11.93
N MET A 280 -6.77 6.94 -11.53
CA MET A 280 -7.00 7.25 -10.12
C MET A 280 -8.43 6.87 -9.74
N MET A 281 -8.58 5.94 -8.80
CA MET A 281 -9.88 5.44 -8.35
C MET A 281 -10.15 5.91 -6.92
N MET A 282 -11.39 6.28 -6.64
CA MET A 282 -11.83 6.63 -5.29
C MET A 282 -13.31 6.29 -5.09
N GLY A 283 -13.76 6.11 -3.86
CA GLY A 283 -15.17 6.07 -3.56
C GLY A 283 -15.82 7.43 -3.75
N SER A 284 -16.99 7.51 -4.37
CA SER A 284 -17.70 8.79 -4.61
C SER A 284 -18.16 9.47 -3.31
N ARG A 285 -18.18 8.73 -2.20
CA ARG A 285 -18.49 9.23 -0.85
C ARG A 285 -17.27 9.27 0.07
N ALA A 286 -16.06 9.04 -0.48
CA ALA A 286 -14.85 9.07 0.31
C ALA A 286 -14.59 10.49 0.84
N ASP A 287 -14.52 10.64 2.15
CA ASP A 287 -14.18 11.91 2.81
C ASP A 287 -12.74 12.35 2.52
N THR A 288 -11.89 11.43 2.06
CA THR A 288 -10.52 11.62 1.59
C THR A 288 -10.41 11.97 0.11
N GLY A 289 -11.52 11.98 -0.65
CA GLY A 289 -11.52 12.12 -2.10
C GLY A 289 -10.78 13.35 -2.62
N TYR A 290 -10.74 14.44 -1.84
CA TYR A 290 -10.02 15.67 -2.19
C TYR A 290 -8.53 15.42 -2.45
N MET A 291 -7.87 14.53 -1.70
CA MET A 291 -6.45 14.21 -1.91
C MET A 291 -6.21 13.51 -3.26
N THR A 292 -7.14 12.62 -3.67
CA THR A 292 -7.10 11.99 -4.99
C THR A 292 -7.27 13.02 -6.10
N ILE A 293 -8.23 13.92 -5.96
CA ILE A 293 -8.51 14.99 -6.93
C ILE A 293 -7.31 15.94 -7.07
N ASP A 294 -6.74 16.41 -5.94
CA ASP A 294 -5.58 17.29 -5.93
C ASP A 294 -4.37 16.69 -6.65
N CYS A 295 -4.12 15.39 -6.43
CA CYS A 295 -3.05 14.67 -7.12
C CYS A 295 -3.35 14.50 -8.61
N TYR A 296 -4.60 14.15 -8.96
CA TYR A 296 -5.04 14.01 -10.35
C TYR A 296 -4.84 15.30 -11.14
N GLU A 297 -5.19 16.44 -10.57
CA GLU A 297 -5.04 17.75 -11.22
C GLU A 297 -3.57 18.11 -11.50
N LYS A 298 -2.63 17.62 -10.66
CA LYS A 298 -1.19 17.88 -10.78
C LYS A 298 -0.48 16.99 -11.80
N ALA A 299 -1.01 15.83 -12.14
CA ALA A 299 -0.39 14.87 -13.07
C ALA A 299 -0.59 15.28 -14.55
N VAL A 300 -0.20 16.51 -14.88
CA VAL A 300 -0.52 17.15 -16.18
C VAL A 300 0.21 16.55 -17.39
N SER A 301 1.33 15.85 -17.17
CA SER A 301 2.13 15.25 -18.24
C SER A 301 1.71 13.81 -18.58
N ALA A 302 0.82 13.20 -17.78
CA ALA A 302 0.34 11.85 -18.07
C ALA A 302 -0.40 11.82 -19.42
N PRO A 303 0.01 10.98 -20.39
CA PRO A 303 -0.52 10.96 -21.75
C PRO A 303 -1.99 10.53 -21.80
N HIS A 304 -2.40 9.76 -20.83
CA HIS A 304 -3.79 9.44 -20.52
C HIS A 304 -3.96 9.48 -19.01
N ARG A 305 -4.94 10.22 -18.52
CA ARG A 305 -5.31 10.22 -17.10
C ARG A 305 -6.80 10.09 -16.95
N GLU A 306 -7.19 9.25 -16.01
CA GLU A 306 -8.58 8.97 -15.73
C GLU A 306 -8.84 9.04 -14.23
N LEU A 307 -9.91 9.70 -13.86
CA LEU A 307 -10.47 9.69 -12.51
C LEU A 307 -11.73 8.84 -12.53
N PHE A 308 -11.74 7.73 -11.79
CA PHE A 308 -12.89 6.84 -11.68
C PHE A 308 -13.46 6.88 -10.27
N GLU A 309 -14.67 7.42 -10.15
CA GLU A 309 -15.42 7.40 -8.90
C GLU A 309 -16.25 6.13 -8.80
N ILE A 310 -16.05 5.35 -7.74
CA ILE A 310 -16.81 4.13 -7.43
C ILE A 310 -18.12 4.58 -6.75
N PRO A 311 -19.28 4.43 -7.41
CA PRO A 311 -20.53 4.98 -6.90
C PRO A 311 -20.92 4.44 -5.52
N GLY A 312 -21.20 5.32 -4.57
CA GLY A 312 -21.67 5.00 -3.23
C GLY A 312 -20.61 4.53 -2.24
N ALA A 313 -19.39 4.22 -2.68
CA ALA A 313 -18.33 3.74 -1.80
C ALA A 313 -17.72 4.87 -0.96
N THR A 314 -17.33 4.57 0.27
CA THR A 314 -16.42 5.38 1.08
C THR A 314 -14.96 4.94 0.82
N HIS A 315 -14.00 5.57 1.52
CA HIS A 315 -12.58 5.22 1.39
C HIS A 315 -12.33 3.73 1.75
N ILE A 316 -12.72 3.32 2.95
CA ILE A 316 -12.45 1.96 3.48
C ILE A 316 -13.30 0.90 2.78
N GLN A 317 -14.51 1.22 2.35
CA GLN A 317 -15.37 0.26 1.65
C GLN A 317 -14.76 -0.19 0.31
N THR A 318 -13.95 0.64 -0.34
CA THR A 318 -13.21 0.25 -1.55
C THR A 318 -12.18 -0.87 -1.31
N TYR A 319 -11.80 -1.13 -0.04
CA TYR A 319 -10.79 -2.14 0.27
C TYR A 319 -11.34 -3.56 0.22
N TRP A 320 -12.61 -3.78 0.64
CA TRP A 320 -13.07 -5.10 0.98
C TRP A 320 -14.54 -5.40 0.69
N LYS A 321 -15.39 -4.39 0.50
CA LYS A 321 -16.80 -4.62 0.16
C LYS A 321 -16.89 -5.16 -1.27
N PRO A 322 -17.44 -6.42 -1.47
CA PRO A 322 -17.37 -7.12 -2.75
C PRO A 322 -17.88 -6.31 -3.93
N GLU A 323 -18.97 -5.57 -3.74
CA GLU A 323 -19.61 -4.74 -4.79
C GLU A 323 -18.74 -3.57 -5.25
N TYR A 324 -17.91 -3.01 -4.38
CA TYR A 324 -17.02 -1.91 -4.71
C TYR A 324 -15.67 -2.40 -5.22
N VAL A 325 -15.16 -3.50 -4.61
CA VAL A 325 -13.96 -4.20 -5.12
C VAL A 325 -14.17 -4.67 -6.54
N ALA A 326 -15.34 -5.26 -6.87
CA ALA A 326 -15.64 -5.71 -8.22
C ALA A 326 -15.57 -4.58 -9.25
N GLN A 327 -16.11 -3.39 -8.93
CA GLN A 327 -16.06 -2.22 -9.82
C GLN A 327 -14.63 -1.70 -9.99
N ALA A 328 -13.86 -1.61 -8.88
CA ALA A 328 -12.47 -1.17 -8.93
C ALA A 328 -11.60 -2.14 -9.76
N VAL A 329 -11.76 -3.44 -9.55
CA VAL A 329 -11.00 -4.49 -10.27
C VAL A 329 -11.36 -4.50 -11.75
N ASP A 330 -12.65 -4.42 -12.11
CA ASP A 330 -13.07 -4.35 -13.52
C ASP A 330 -12.43 -3.15 -14.24
N ARG A 331 -12.43 -1.97 -13.59
CA ARG A 331 -11.81 -0.78 -14.17
C ARG A 331 -10.28 -0.91 -14.26
N LEU A 332 -9.64 -1.41 -13.21
CA LEU A 332 -8.20 -1.64 -13.15
C LEU A 332 -7.72 -2.61 -14.25
N VAL A 333 -8.41 -3.75 -14.40
CA VAL A 333 -8.07 -4.77 -15.40
C VAL A 333 -8.25 -4.24 -16.82
N LYS A 334 -9.32 -3.48 -17.09
CA LYS A 334 -9.52 -2.82 -18.38
C LYS A 334 -8.41 -1.83 -18.68
N PHE A 335 -8.03 -1.02 -17.70
CA PHE A 335 -6.96 -0.04 -17.83
C PHE A 335 -5.61 -0.71 -18.08
N PHE A 336 -5.22 -1.67 -17.25
CA PHE A 336 -3.97 -2.40 -17.44
C PHE A 336 -3.95 -3.21 -18.74
N GLY A 337 -5.08 -3.83 -19.14
CA GLY A 337 -5.18 -4.53 -20.42
C GLY A 337 -5.01 -3.65 -21.65
N GLN A 338 -5.21 -2.33 -21.52
CA GLN A 338 -4.98 -1.35 -22.59
C GLN A 338 -3.51 -0.90 -22.66
N TYR A 339 -2.80 -0.85 -21.54
CA TYR A 339 -1.50 -0.20 -21.45
C TYR A 339 -0.33 -1.13 -21.09
N LEU A 340 -0.61 -2.37 -20.66
CA LEU A 340 0.35 -3.43 -20.38
C LEU A 340 0.15 -4.62 -21.35
#